data_b404608f3d464b356ada1dc5a5aea4b7
#
_entry.id   b404608f3d464b356ada1dc5a5aea4b7
#
_cell.length_a   1.000
_cell.length_b   1.000
_cell.length_c   1.000
_cell.angle_alpha   90.00
_cell.angle_beta   90.00
_cell.angle_gamma   90.00
#
_symmetry.space_group_name_H-M   'P 1'
#
loop_
_entity.id
_entity.type
_entity.pdbx_description
1 polymer ?
#
loop_
_entity_poly.entity_id
_entity_poly.type
_entity_poly.pdbx_seq_one_letter_code
_entity_poly.pdbx_strand_id
1 'polypeptide(L)'
;DITEFLVSLPLDPPRAPLRRRVTYQDPCHLAHAQRITEQPRAILRSIPGLELIEMQQASMCCGSGGFYSLVQPDVAGQILDAKMENVAATGADIVVTANPGCMAQLEMGLARAGIPGSVCHVVDILDEAYQAEGKDSIETSNP
;
A
#
# COMPACT_ATOMS: atom_id res chain seq x y z
N ASP A 1 -6.86 13.39 -4.04
CA ASP A 1 -6.20 12.39 -3.19
C ASP A 1 -4.83 12.87 -2.74
N ILE A 2 -4.34 12.39 -1.62
CA ILE A 2 -3.05 12.81 -1.07
C ILE A 2 -1.88 12.47 -2.01
N THR A 3 -1.93 11.33 -2.70
CA THR A 3 -0.86 10.92 -3.62
C THR A 3 -0.77 11.82 -4.85
N GLU A 4 -1.91 12.27 -5.37
CA GLU A 4 -1.99 13.24 -6.45
C GLU A 4 -1.38 14.59 -6.04
N PHE A 5 -1.71 15.04 -4.82
CA PHE A 5 -1.14 16.27 -4.27
C PHE A 5 0.39 16.14 -4.08
N LEU A 6 0.86 15.06 -3.46
CA LEU A 6 2.30 14.88 -3.22
C LEU A 6 3.12 14.82 -4.51
N VAL A 7 2.64 14.13 -5.54
CA VAL A 7 3.31 14.06 -6.84
C VAL A 7 3.36 15.43 -7.56
N SER A 8 2.43 16.34 -7.25
CA SER A 8 2.43 17.70 -7.79
C SER A 8 3.43 18.65 -7.12
N LEU A 9 3.97 18.27 -5.97
CA LEU A 9 4.95 19.08 -5.25
C LEU A 9 6.38 18.79 -5.72
N PRO A 10 7.28 19.78 -5.69
CA PRO A 10 8.71 19.59 -5.97
C PRO A 10 9.42 18.94 -4.76
N LEU A 11 9.00 17.72 -4.39
CA LEU A 11 9.61 16.99 -3.30
C LEU A 11 10.88 16.28 -3.80
N ASP A 12 11.97 16.43 -3.05
CA ASP A 12 13.14 15.58 -3.25
C ASP A 12 12.78 14.14 -2.85
N PRO A 13 13.07 13.12 -3.67
CA PRO A 13 12.82 11.74 -3.30
C PRO A 13 13.70 11.34 -2.09
N PRO A 14 13.25 10.37 -1.27
CA PRO A 14 14.08 9.82 -0.21
C PRO A 14 15.42 9.30 -0.76
N ARG A 15 16.51 9.46 -0.01
CA ARG A 15 17.85 9.06 -0.44
C ARG A 15 18.31 7.75 0.21
N ALA A 16 17.87 7.51 1.45
CA ALA A 16 18.21 6.28 2.16
C ALA A 16 17.42 5.08 1.59
N PRO A 17 18.06 3.92 1.41
CA PRO A 17 17.38 2.75 0.88
C PRO A 17 16.45 2.12 1.92
N LEU A 18 15.20 1.93 1.56
CA LEU A 18 14.21 1.17 2.34
C LEU A 18 14.01 -0.20 1.68
N ARG A 19 14.72 -1.22 2.16
CA ARG A 19 14.67 -2.58 1.59
C ARG A 19 13.42 -3.30 2.06
N ARG A 20 12.34 -3.21 1.29
CA ARG A 20 11.04 -3.86 1.53
C ARG A 20 10.48 -4.35 0.20
N ARG A 21 9.74 -5.44 0.25
CA ARG A 21 8.95 -5.95 -0.88
C ARG A 21 7.49 -5.58 -0.65
N VAL A 22 6.96 -4.75 -1.51
CA VAL A 22 5.59 -4.23 -1.37
C VAL A 22 4.75 -4.56 -2.59
N THR A 23 3.45 -4.69 -2.38
CA THR A 23 2.46 -4.68 -3.47
C THR A 23 1.45 -3.58 -3.23
N TYR A 24 0.86 -3.05 -4.30
CA TYR A 24 -0.11 -1.97 -4.19
C TYR A 24 -1.51 -2.42 -4.55
N GLN A 25 -2.46 -2.18 -3.64
CA GLN A 25 -3.88 -2.35 -3.88
C GLN A 25 -4.50 -1.00 -4.19
N ASP A 26 -5.04 -0.86 -5.40
CA ASP A 26 -5.74 0.36 -5.81
C ASP A 26 -7.10 0.48 -5.09
N PRO A 27 -7.32 1.53 -4.28
CA PRO A 27 -8.67 1.80 -3.78
C PRO A 27 -9.64 2.02 -4.94
N CYS A 28 -10.73 1.27 -4.97
CA CYS A 28 -11.64 1.25 -6.12
C CYS A 28 -12.20 2.66 -6.48
N HIS A 29 -12.46 3.51 -5.48
CA HIS A 29 -12.90 4.88 -5.73
C HIS A 29 -11.82 5.76 -6.35
N LEU A 30 -10.54 5.54 -6.02
CA LEU A 30 -9.42 6.25 -6.66
C LEU A 30 -9.25 5.76 -8.10
N ALA A 31 -9.15 4.45 -8.29
CA ALA A 31 -8.89 3.87 -9.60
C ALA A 31 -10.04 4.11 -10.60
N HIS A 32 -11.28 3.83 -10.20
CA HIS A 32 -12.41 3.84 -11.14
C HIS A 32 -13.10 5.20 -11.25
N ALA A 33 -13.26 5.94 -10.14
CA ALA A 33 -13.94 7.23 -10.15
C ALA A 33 -12.99 8.40 -10.44
N GLN A 34 -11.80 8.43 -9.83
CA GLN A 34 -10.85 9.52 -9.95
C GLN A 34 -9.71 9.24 -10.94
N ARG A 35 -9.54 7.99 -11.37
CA ARG A 35 -8.48 7.53 -12.29
C ARG A 35 -7.07 7.79 -11.76
N ILE A 36 -6.92 7.71 -10.44
CA ILE A 36 -5.64 7.84 -9.75
C ILE A 36 -5.08 6.44 -9.54
N THR A 37 -4.10 6.05 -10.34
CA THR A 37 -3.44 4.74 -10.30
C THR A 37 -1.92 4.86 -10.35
N GLU A 38 -1.40 5.82 -11.14
CA GLU A 38 0.03 6.00 -11.34
C GLU A 38 0.69 6.80 -10.23
N GLN A 39 -0.03 7.75 -9.63
CA GLN A 39 0.52 8.64 -8.61
C GLN A 39 1.05 7.86 -7.37
N PRO A 40 0.29 6.94 -6.76
CA PRO A 40 0.83 6.14 -5.67
C PRO A 40 2.01 5.26 -6.09
N ARG A 41 1.99 4.72 -7.31
CA ARG A 41 3.10 3.93 -7.85
C ARG A 41 4.34 4.78 -8.09
N ALA A 42 4.18 6.01 -8.56
CA ALA A 42 5.29 6.96 -8.72
C ALA A 42 5.96 7.25 -7.38
N ILE A 43 5.19 7.44 -6.31
CA ILE A 43 5.72 7.61 -4.95
C ILE A 43 6.50 6.36 -4.52
N LEU A 44 5.92 5.17 -4.65
CA LEU A 44 6.58 3.93 -4.23
C LEU A 44 7.88 3.67 -5.02
N ARG A 45 7.88 3.93 -6.33
CA ARG A 45 9.06 3.78 -7.20
C ARG A 45 10.15 4.81 -6.93
N SER A 46 9.82 5.95 -6.30
CA SER A 46 10.81 6.97 -5.94
C SER A 46 11.64 6.59 -4.71
N ILE A 47 11.23 5.59 -3.94
CA ILE A 47 11.91 5.14 -2.72
C ILE A 47 13.03 4.17 -3.09
N PRO A 48 14.31 4.49 -2.83
CA PRO A 48 15.42 3.60 -3.15
C PRO A 48 15.31 2.26 -2.40
N GLY A 49 15.59 1.16 -3.08
CA GLY A 49 15.60 -0.17 -2.48
C GLY A 49 14.22 -0.78 -2.22
N LEU A 50 13.13 -0.03 -2.45
CA LEU A 50 11.77 -0.56 -2.39
C LEU A 50 11.48 -1.39 -3.66
N GLU A 51 11.06 -2.63 -3.49
CA GLU A 51 10.62 -3.50 -4.59
C GLU A 51 9.10 -3.49 -4.68
N LEU A 52 8.57 -2.81 -5.70
CA LEU A 52 7.13 -2.81 -6.00
C LEU A 52 6.79 -4.00 -6.90
N ILE A 53 6.05 -4.96 -6.36
CA ILE A 53 5.54 -6.14 -7.07
C ILE A 53 4.08 -5.89 -7.42
N GLU A 54 3.79 -5.75 -8.70
CA GLU A 54 2.43 -5.47 -9.15
C GLU A 54 1.50 -6.66 -8.92
N MET A 55 0.36 -6.38 -8.28
CA MET A 55 -0.69 -7.37 -8.02
C MET A 55 -1.56 -7.55 -9.25
N GLN A 56 -1.91 -8.79 -9.58
CA GLN A 56 -2.97 -9.02 -10.56
C GLN A 56 -4.29 -8.48 -10.02
N GLN A 57 -5.08 -7.85 -10.90
CA GLN A 57 -6.34 -7.21 -10.52
C GLN A 57 -6.20 -6.25 -9.32
N ALA A 58 -5.15 -5.42 -9.31
CA ALA A 58 -4.89 -4.47 -8.24
C ALA A 58 -6.10 -3.57 -7.95
N SER A 59 -6.85 -3.17 -8.97
CA SER A 59 -8.06 -2.32 -8.88
C SER A 59 -9.36 -3.07 -8.52
N MET A 60 -9.32 -4.41 -8.38
CA MET A 60 -10.46 -5.17 -7.86
C MET A 60 -10.75 -4.74 -6.42
N CYS A 61 -12.04 -4.60 -6.09
CA CYS A 61 -12.47 -4.22 -4.73
C CYS A 61 -11.90 -5.19 -3.68
N CYS A 62 -11.56 -4.65 -2.50
CA CYS A 62 -11.17 -5.45 -1.33
C CYS A 62 -12.36 -6.01 -0.53
N GLY A 63 -13.59 -5.68 -0.94
CA GLY A 63 -14.80 -6.07 -0.23
C GLY A 63 -15.27 -5.09 0.84
N SER A 64 -14.47 -4.07 1.22
CA SER A 64 -14.87 -3.09 2.25
C SER A 64 -16.16 -2.34 1.88
N GLY A 65 -16.18 -1.72 0.69
CA GLY A 65 -17.35 -0.97 0.18
C GLY A 65 -17.92 0.04 1.17
N GLY A 66 -17.11 0.62 2.04
CA GLY A 66 -17.54 1.47 3.14
C GLY A 66 -18.45 0.68 4.12
N PHE A 67 -19.73 0.93 4.09
CA PHE A 67 -20.73 0.26 4.95
C PHE A 67 -21.12 -1.15 4.45
N TYR A 68 -20.79 -1.49 3.19
CA TYR A 68 -21.24 -2.73 2.55
C TYR A 68 -20.78 -3.99 3.28
N SER A 69 -19.53 -4.04 3.74
CA SER A 69 -18.98 -5.18 4.47
C SER A 69 -19.72 -5.49 5.79
N LEU A 70 -20.37 -4.50 6.38
CA LEU A 70 -21.15 -4.67 7.60
C LEU A 70 -22.56 -5.24 7.34
N VAL A 71 -23.17 -4.87 6.20
CA VAL A 71 -24.54 -5.30 5.85
C VAL A 71 -24.59 -6.53 4.96
N GLN A 72 -23.50 -6.84 4.26
CA GLN A 72 -23.36 -7.99 3.36
C GLN A 72 -22.04 -8.74 3.61
N PRO A 73 -21.80 -9.23 4.86
CA PRO A 73 -20.49 -9.79 5.24
C PRO A 73 -20.09 -11.02 4.41
N ASP A 74 -21.05 -11.85 4.00
CA ASP A 74 -20.77 -13.06 3.23
C ASP A 74 -20.24 -12.73 1.83
N VAL A 75 -20.86 -11.78 1.14
CA VAL A 75 -20.40 -11.36 -0.19
C VAL A 75 -19.10 -10.59 -0.08
N ALA A 76 -18.97 -9.69 0.89
CA ALA A 76 -17.74 -8.95 1.16
C ALA A 76 -16.57 -9.92 1.47
N GLY A 77 -16.86 -10.99 2.20
CA GLY A 77 -15.88 -12.03 2.51
C GLY A 77 -15.39 -12.78 1.26
N GLN A 78 -16.30 -13.16 0.36
CA GLN A 78 -15.91 -13.82 -0.91
C GLN A 78 -15.05 -12.91 -1.80
N ILE A 79 -15.38 -11.61 -1.85
CA ILE A 79 -14.57 -10.63 -2.59
C ILE A 79 -13.17 -10.52 -1.96
N LEU A 80 -13.10 -10.48 -0.62
CA LEU A 80 -11.85 -10.42 0.11
C LEU A 80 -11.00 -11.67 -0.13
N ASP A 81 -11.60 -12.86 -0.09
CA ASP A 81 -10.88 -14.12 -0.34
C ASP A 81 -10.22 -14.13 -1.73
N ALA A 82 -10.96 -13.74 -2.76
CA ALA A 82 -10.41 -13.60 -4.11
C ALA A 82 -9.30 -12.53 -4.20
N LYS A 83 -9.41 -11.44 -3.41
CA LYS A 83 -8.33 -10.45 -3.31
C LYS A 83 -7.10 -11.04 -2.62
N MET A 84 -7.26 -11.85 -1.59
CA MET A 84 -6.15 -12.49 -0.88
C MET A 84 -5.37 -13.48 -1.74
N GLU A 85 -6.03 -14.17 -2.68
CA GLU A 85 -5.32 -15.00 -3.67
C GLU A 85 -4.34 -14.16 -4.50
N ASN A 86 -4.78 -12.98 -4.97
CA ASN A 86 -3.92 -12.07 -5.73
C ASN A 86 -2.77 -11.49 -4.87
N VAL A 87 -3.05 -11.18 -3.60
CA VAL A 87 -2.01 -10.72 -2.64
C VAL A 87 -0.97 -11.81 -2.43
N ALA A 88 -1.40 -13.03 -2.10
CA ALA A 88 -0.51 -14.16 -1.87
C ALA A 88 0.39 -14.46 -3.06
N ALA A 89 -0.14 -14.34 -4.28
CA ALA A 89 0.61 -14.57 -5.52
C ALA A 89 1.78 -13.58 -5.72
N THR A 90 1.75 -12.40 -5.09
CA THR A 90 2.86 -11.43 -5.18
C THR A 90 4.05 -11.84 -4.33
N GLY A 91 3.84 -12.54 -3.23
CA GLY A 91 4.86 -12.83 -2.23
C GLY A 91 5.46 -11.58 -1.58
N ALA A 92 4.76 -10.44 -1.64
CA ALA A 92 5.19 -9.21 -0.99
C ALA A 92 5.01 -9.30 0.53
N ASP A 93 5.85 -8.56 1.26
CA ASP A 93 5.81 -8.52 2.73
C ASP A 93 4.79 -7.50 3.25
N ILE A 94 4.48 -6.49 2.42
CA ILE A 94 3.59 -5.39 2.78
C ILE A 94 2.59 -5.13 1.64
N VAL A 95 1.31 -5.03 1.99
CA VAL A 95 0.27 -4.54 1.09
C VAL A 95 0.07 -3.05 1.34
N VAL A 96 0.39 -2.23 0.36
CA VAL A 96 0.23 -0.78 0.44
C VAL A 96 -1.08 -0.37 -0.22
N THR A 97 -1.80 0.55 0.40
CA THR A 97 -3.02 1.14 -0.18
C THR A 97 -3.16 2.61 0.25
N ALA A 98 -4.13 3.33 -0.28
CA ALA A 98 -4.37 4.74 0.04
C ALA A 98 -5.79 4.97 0.62
N ASN A 99 -6.34 3.96 1.32
CA ASN A 99 -7.67 4.08 1.93
C ASN A 99 -7.77 3.30 3.23
N PRO A 100 -8.10 3.93 4.37
CA PRO A 100 -8.18 3.28 5.68
C PRO A 100 -9.20 2.13 5.74
N GLY A 101 -10.34 2.25 5.04
CA GLY A 101 -11.33 1.18 4.96
C GLY A 101 -10.80 -0.06 4.22
N CYS A 102 -10.00 0.16 3.16
CA CYS A 102 -9.30 -0.94 2.48
C CYS A 102 -8.22 -1.53 3.39
N MET A 103 -7.48 -0.71 4.15
CA MET A 103 -6.45 -1.20 5.08
C MET A 103 -7.05 -2.20 6.08
N ALA A 104 -8.08 -1.80 6.80
CA ALA A 104 -8.74 -2.67 7.79
C ALA A 104 -9.26 -3.98 7.17
N GLN A 105 -9.84 -3.90 5.97
CA GLN A 105 -10.34 -5.07 5.26
C GLN A 105 -9.22 -6.01 4.82
N LEU A 106 -8.11 -5.46 4.32
CA LEU A 106 -6.94 -6.23 3.89
C LEU A 106 -6.21 -6.87 5.09
N GLU A 107 -6.08 -6.17 6.22
CA GLU A 107 -5.54 -6.73 7.47
C GLU A 107 -6.35 -7.93 7.95
N MET A 108 -7.67 -7.80 7.95
CA MET A 108 -8.56 -8.93 8.26
C MET A 108 -8.38 -10.08 7.27
N GLY A 109 -8.20 -9.77 5.98
CA GLY A 109 -7.95 -10.77 4.94
C GLY A 109 -6.66 -11.53 5.15
N LEU A 110 -5.55 -10.84 5.41
CA LEU A 110 -4.25 -11.46 5.71
C LEU A 110 -4.35 -12.40 6.91
N ALA A 111 -4.95 -11.92 8.01
CA ALA A 111 -5.13 -12.72 9.22
C ALA A 111 -6.00 -13.96 8.98
N ARG A 112 -7.12 -13.82 8.26
CA ARG A 112 -8.05 -14.91 7.94
C ARG A 112 -7.43 -15.95 7.01
N ALA A 113 -6.65 -15.53 6.03
CA ALA A 113 -6.00 -16.41 5.08
C ALA A 113 -4.67 -16.99 5.59
N GLY A 114 -4.19 -16.57 6.76
CA GLY A 114 -2.88 -16.98 7.29
C GLY A 114 -1.70 -16.54 6.43
N ILE A 115 -1.86 -15.44 5.68
CA ILE A 115 -0.80 -14.87 4.85
C ILE A 115 0.07 -13.97 5.74
N PRO A 116 1.38 -14.23 5.83
CA PRO A 116 2.28 -13.37 6.58
C PRO A 116 2.43 -12.02 5.88
N GLY A 117 2.52 -10.95 6.65
CA GLY A 117 2.68 -9.59 6.13
C GLY A 117 1.88 -8.56 6.92
N SER A 118 1.93 -7.34 6.45
CA SER A 118 1.23 -6.20 7.04
C SER A 118 0.57 -5.33 5.97
N VAL A 119 -0.29 -4.43 6.41
CA VAL A 119 -0.90 -3.42 5.53
C VAL A 119 -0.48 -2.04 6.01
N CYS A 120 -0.14 -1.14 5.10
CA CYS A 120 0.14 0.24 5.46
C CYS A 120 -0.42 1.23 4.42
N HIS A 121 -0.53 2.48 4.83
CA HIS A 121 -0.87 3.55 3.91
C HIS A 121 0.35 3.98 3.10
N VAL A 122 0.13 4.42 1.86
CA VAL A 122 1.22 4.87 0.98
C VAL A 122 2.06 6.01 1.57
N VAL A 123 1.44 6.88 2.38
CA VAL A 123 2.19 7.96 3.04
C VAL A 123 3.02 7.48 4.23
N ASP A 124 2.62 6.38 4.88
CA ASP A 124 3.38 5.82 6.01
C ASP A 124 4.70 5.21 5.51
N ILE A 125 4.68 4.49 4.37
CA ILE A 125 5.89 3.94 3.77
C ILE A 125 6.83 5.04 3.23
N LEU A 126 6.25 6.14 2.73
CA LEU A 126 7.03 7.30 2.30
C LEU A 126 7.67 8.00 3.50
N ASP A 127 6.93 8.17 4.60
CA ASP A 127 7.45 8.75 5.85
C ASP A 127 8.57 7.88 6.46
N GLU A 128 8.39 6.54 6.49
CA GLU A 128 9.45 5.62 6.91
C GLU A 128 10.74 5.81 6.09
N ALA A 129 10.62 6.02 4.79
CA ALA A 129 11.76 6.24 3.92
C ALA A 129 12.50 7.55 4.22
N TYR A 130 11.78 8.65 4.48
CA TYR A 130 12.39 9.91 4.90
C TYR A 130 13.01 9.83 6.31
N GLN A 131 12.38 9.12 7.24
CA GLN A 131 12.93 8.94 8.59
C GLN A 131 14.20 8.09 8.59
N ALA A 132 14.38 7.18 7.64
CA ALA A 132 15.59 6.39 7.50
C ALA A 132 16.82 7.29 7.20
N GLU A 133 16.65 8.39 6.46
CA GLU A 133 17.71 9.37 6.19
C GLU A 133 18.23 10.04 7.47
N GLY A 134 17.32 10.35 8.42
CA GLY A 134 17.68 11.00 9.68
C GLY A 134 18.53 10.11 10.58
N LYS A 135 18.39 8.80 10.51
CA LYS A 135 19.14 7.84 11.32
C LYS A 135 20.57 7.65 10.82
N ASP A 136 20.74 7.54 9.50
CA ASP A 136 22.08 7.39 8.89
C ASP A 136 22.95 8.64 9.13
N SER A 137 22.33 9.82 9.23
CA SER A 137 23.04 11.08 9.50
C SER A 137 23.61 11.18 10.93
N ILE A 138 23.02 10.46 11.88
CA ILE A 138 23.43 10.46 13.29
C ILE A 138 24.59 9.47 13.52
N GLU A 139 24.56 8.32 12.85
CA GLU A 139 25.63 7.30 13.01
C GLU A 139 26.95 7.72 12.37
N THR A 140 26.93 8.57 11.35
CA THR A 140 28.17 9.07 10.70
C THR A 140 28.81 10.25 11.41
N SER A 141 28.17 10.79 12.46
CA SER A 141 28.62 12.00 13.19
C SER A 141 29.32 11.73 14.52
N ASN A 142 29.66 10.47 14.82
CA ASN A 142 30.42 10.14 16.04
C ASN A 142 31.88 9.79 15.65
N PRO A 143 32.83 10.66 16.00
CA PRO A 143 34.27 10.46 15.73
C PRO A 143 34.90 9.38 16.61
#